data_5a69ecf67ce0fc211f9b51696537fc85
#
_entry.id   5a69ecf67ce0fc211f9b51696537fc85
#
_cell.length_a   1.000
_cell.length_b   1.000
_cell.length_c   1.000
_cell.angle_alpha   90.00
_cell.angle_beta   90.00
_cell.angle_gamma   90.00
#
_symmetry.space_group_name_H-M   'P 1'
#
loop_
_entity.id
_entity.type
_entity.pdbx_description
1 polymer ?
#
loop_
_entity_poly.entity_id
_entity_poly.type
_entity_poly.pdbx_seq_one_letter_code
_entity_poly.pdbx_strand_id
1 'polypeptide(L)'
;MKSSLFSRYTCFVLSILLTLVFLIMMRNHPWFWLPALACGGLMVLGIYDLTQQRHAICRNYPIIGRLRFFFEFIRPELRQYFLEQDNEEIPFSRTQRTLVYRRAKNEMGDKPFGTLLDVYQTGYECIGHSMRPVEAADPTSFRITIGGADCRQPYSASIFNISAMSFGALSANAIRALNLGAAKGNFYHDTGEGSISRYHRENNGDLVWELGSGYFGCRTTDGHFDPRRFAEQAQSPQVKMIEIKLSQGAKPGHGGILPAKKVDAEIAATRGVPEGVDCISPASHSAFTTPLEMMHFIQQLRELSGGKPVGFKLCIGHPWEFVAIVKAMLHTRILPDFIVVDGKEGGTGAAPLELSNYMGMPLREGLLFVHNTLVGCGLRDQIKVGASGKIISAFDIASVLVLGADWVNSARGFMFAVGCIQSQSCHTNHCPTGVATQDPLRQKALVVPNKAERVYHFHQNTVKALADMLAAAGVSRPEQLTSHHMLRRITPTEIKVYADIYYYLEPGALLQPEIKSEFYARMWRMATPTSFDQAISLPAA
;
A
#
# COMPACT_ATOMS: atom_id res chain seq x y z
N MET A 1 31.24 5.40 -50.84
CA MET A 1 29.86 5.45 -50.33
C MET A 1 29.18 4.14 -50.69
N LYS A 2 29.08 3.20 -49.76
CA LYS A 2 28.24 2.00 -49.90
C LYS A 2 26.79 2.45 -49.75
N SER A 3 26.02 2.44 -50.87
CA SER A 3 24.58 2.61 -50.83
C SER A 3 23.99 1.46 -49.99
N SER A 4 23.58 1.72 -48.77
CA SER A 4 22.81 0.76 -48.00
C SER A 4 21.53 0.46 -48.79
N LEU A 5 21.36 -0.77 -49.24
CA LEU A 5 20.15 -1.28 -49.87
C LEU A 5 18.87 -1.04 -49.04
N PHE A 6 19.03 -0.71 -47.77
CA PHE A 6 17.97 -0.37 -46.84
C PHE A 6 18.09 1.10 -46.41
N SER A 7 17.39 1.96 -47.11
CA SER A 7 17.15 3.34 -46.70
C SER A 7 16.08 3.37 -45.61
N ARG A 8 16.13 4.39 -44.74
CA ARG A 8 15.09 4.66 -43.72
C ARG A 8 13.66 4.76 -44.26
N TYR A 9 13.50 4.97 -45.57
CA TYR A 9 12.22 5.07 -46.26
C TYR A 9 11.81 3.79 -46.99
N THR A 10 12.57 2.72 -46.94
CA THR A 10 12.35 1.49 -47.73
C THR A 10 10.94 0.92 -47.51
N CYS A 11 10.48 0.80 -46.26
CA CYS A 11 9.14 0.27 -45.98
C CYS A 11 8.03 1.16 -46.57
N PHE A 12 8.20 2.46 -46.54
CA PHE A 12 7.26 3.41 -47.14
C PHE A 12 7.23 3.31 -48.67
N VAL A 13 8.38 3.34 -49.33
CA VAL A 13 8.48 3.19 -50.78
C VAL A 13 7.91 1.84 -51.21
N LEU A 14 8.23 0.77 -50.50
CA LEU A 14 7.70 -0.56 -50.78
C LEU A 14 6.16 -0.60 -50.67
N SER A 15 5.58 0.06 -49.67
CA SER A 15 4.12 0.14 -49.53
C SER A 15 3.45 0.84 -50.71
N ILE A 16 4.06 1.89 -51.26
CA ILE A 16 3.57 2.59 -52.45
C ILE A 16 3.63 1.65 -53.67
N LEU A 17 4.79 1.04 -53.91
CA LEU A 17 4.98 0.14 -55.05
C LEU A 17 4.02 -1.06 -55.00
N LEU A 18 3.90 -1.70 -53.86
CA LEU A 18 2.98 -2.83 -53.68
C LEU A 18 1.51 -2.42 -53.84
N THR A 19 1.13 -1.24 -53.39
CA THR A 19 -0.23 -0.71 -53.63
C THR A 19 -0.53 -0.59 -55.10
N LEU A 20 0.41 0.01 -55.88
CA LEU A 20 0.25 0.15 -57.35
C LEU A 20 0.19 -1.21 -58.04
N VAL A 21 1.07 -2.15 -57.69
CA VAL A 21 1.07 -3.51 -58.25
C VAL A 21 -0.25 -4.22 -58.00
N PHE A 22 -0.73 -4.21 -56.74
CA PHE A 22 -2.00 -4.89 -56.40
C PHE A 22 -3.21 -4.22 -57.04
N LEU A 23 -3.24 -2.89 -57.20
CA LEU A 23 -4.29 -2.20 -57.95
C LEU A 23 -4.31 -2.62 -59.42
N ILE A 24 -3.14 -2.81 -60.06
CA ILE A 24 -3.05 -3.30 -61.45
C ILE A 24 -3.54 -4.77 -61.50
N MET A 25 -3.10 -5.62 -60.58
CA MET A 25 -3.50 -7.04 -60.56
C MET A 25 -4.98 -7.24 -60.28
N MET A 26 -5.62 -6.31 -59.58
CA MET A 26 -7.07 -6.34 -59.28
C MET A 26 -7.91 -6.31 -60.57
N ARG A 27 -7.39 -5.80 -61.68
CA ARG A 27 -8.09 -5.83 -63.00
C ARG A 27 -8.31 -7.26 -63.50
N ASN A 28 -7.40 -8.19 -63.21
CA ASN A 28 -7.46 -9.57 -63.65
C ASN A 28 -8.05 -10.51 -62.57
N HIS A 29 -7.87 -10.20 -61.30
CA HIS A 29 -8.31 -11.02 -60.19
C HIS A 29 -8.84 -10.15 -59.03
N PRO A 30 -10.14 -10.08 -58.80
CA PRO A 30 -10.77 -9.21 -57.78
C PRO A 30 -10.21 -9.40 -56.37
N TRP A 31 -9.73 -10.58 -56.01
CA TRP A 31 -9.18 -10.88 -54.68
C TRP A 31 -7.99 -10.00 -54.24
N PHE A 32 -7.31 -9.35 -55.21
CA PHE A 32 -6.21 -8.42 -54.92
C PHE A 32 -6.68 -7.12 -54.27
N TRP A 33 -7.98 -6.88 -54.11
CA TRP A 33 -8.49 -5.72 -53.36
C TRP A 33 -8.05 -5.72 -51.89
N LEU A 34 -7.96 -6.92 -51.21
CA LEU A 34 -7.52 -7.06 -49.83
C LEU A 34 -6.06 -6.61 -49.63
N PRO A 35 -5.05 -7.16 -50.36
CA PRO A 35 -3.66 -6.69 -50.24
C PRO A 35 -3.49 -5.25 -50.72
N ALA A 36 -4.25 -4.79 -51.75
CA ALA A 36 -4.24 -3.40 -52.15
C ALA A 36 -4.69 -2.45 -51.06
N LEU A 37 -5.77 -2.79 -50.33
CA LEU A 37 -6.26 -2.04 -49.19
C LEU A 37 -5.25 -2.01 -48.07
N ALA A 38 -4.64 -3.14 -47.75
CA ALA A 38 -3.63 -3.24 -46.68
C ALA A 38 -2.38 -2.39 -46.99
N CYS A 39 -1.82 -2.52 -48.20
CA CYS A 39 -0.67 -1.73 -48.63
C CYS A 39 -1.01 -0.24 -48.77
N GLY A 40 -2.21 0.08 -49.28
CA GLY A 40 -2.72 1.45 -49.33
C GLY A 40 -2.87 2.09 -47.97
N GLY A 41 -3.37 1.34 -46.96
CA GLY A 41 -3.43 1.77 -45.57
C GLY A 41 -2.04 2.07 -44.98
N LEU A 42 -1.04 1.21 -45.29
CA LEU A 42 0.34 1.44 -44.87
C LEU A 42 0.95 2.67 -45.58
N MET A 43 0.63 2.88 -46.88
CA MET A 43 1.04 4.07 -47.60
C MET A 43 0.48 5.35 -46.98
N VAL A 44 -0.82 5.39 -46.69
CA VAL A 44 -1.46 6.55 -46.02
C VAL A 44 -0.83 6.78 -44.64
N LEU A 45 -0.58 5.71 -43.86
CA LEU A 45 0.11 5.79 -42.59
C LEU A 45 1.52 6.36 -42.74
N GLY A 46 2.26 5.96 -43.77
CA GLY A 46 3.60 6.47 -44.05
C GLY A 46 3.58 7.97 -44.42
N ILE A 47 2.57 8.42 -45.19
CA ILE A 47 2.38 9.86 -45.49
C ILE A 47 2.11 10.63 -44.21
N TYR A 48 1.21 10.12 -43.35
CA TYR A 48 0.94 10.72 -42.06
C TYR A 48 2.21 10.82 -41.22
N ASP A 49 3.03 9.75 -41.15
CA ASP A 49 4.25 9.73 -40.36
C ASP A 49 5.27 10.78 -40.85
N LEU A 50 5.35 11.03 -42.14
CA LEU A 50 6.22 12.05 -42.71
C LEU A 50 5.75 13.49 -42.43
N THR A 51 4.44 13.71 -42.38
CA THR A 51 3.84 15.04 -42.19
C THR A 51 3.65 15.45 -40.75
N GLN A 52 3.45 14.49 -39.83
CA GLN A 52 3.25 14.77 -38.40
C GLN A 52 4.52 15.37 -37.76
N GLN A 53 4.36 16.19 -36.70
CA GLN A 53 5.46 16.90 -36.02
C GLN A 53 5.78 16.36 -34.62
N ARG A 54 4.96 15.43 -34.08
CA ARG A 54 5.05 14.98 -32.70
C ARG A 54 6.15 13.94 -32.45
N HIS A 55 6.40 13.04 -33.39
CA HIS A 55 7.29 11.90 -33.22
C HIS A 55 8.40 11.87 -34.27
N ALA A 56 9.59 12.34 -33.90
CA ALA A 56 10.76 12.40 -34.79
C ALA A 56 11.15 11.02 -35.38
N ILE A 57 11.01 9.93 -34.59
CA ILE A 57 11.30 8.56 -35.04
C ILE A 57 10.38 8.13 -36.18
N CYS A 58 9.06 8.33 -36.06
CA CYS A 58 8.12 7.98 -37.12
C CYS A 58 8.40 8.81 -38.38
N ARG A 59 8.77 10.09 -38.23
CA ARG A 59 9.11 10.97 -39.33
C ARG A 59 10.39 10.53 -40.06
N ASN A 60 11.39 10.02 -39.34
CA ASN A 60 12.63 9.51 -39.90
C ASN A 60 12.52 8.09 -40.45
N TYR A 61 11.65 7.28 -39.92
CA TYR A 61 11.42 5.88 -40.25
C TYR A 61 9.91 5.62 -40.40
N PRO A 62 9.26 6.12 -41.49
CA PRO A 62 7.82 5.97 -41.67
C PRO A 62 7.39 4.50 -41.64
N ILE A 63 6.25 4.22 -41.02
CA ILE A 63 5.68 2.90 -40.81
C ILE A 63 6.49 2.10 -39.76
N ILE A 64 7.76 1.78 -40.09
CA ILE A 64 8.58 0.89 -39.22
C ILE A 64 8.91 1.52 -37.87
N GLY A 65 9.00 2.84 -37.77
CA GLY A 65 9.21 3.56 -36.50
C GLY A 65 8.12 3.32 -35.46
N ARG A 66 6.93 2.92 -35.92
CA ARG A 66 5.80 2.57 -35.01
C ARG A 66 5.98 1.25 -34.26
N LEU A 67 6.82 0.34 -34.79
CA LEU A 67 7.16 -0.90 -34.07
C LEU A 67 7.81 -0.63 -32.72
N ARG A 68 8.57 0.47 -32.61
CA ARG A 68 9.12 0.87 -31.32
C ARG A 68 8.01 1.10 -30.28
N PHE A 69 6.97 1.86 -30.62
CA PHE A 69 5.86 2.15 -29.71
C PHE A 69 5.04 0.89 -29.42
N PHE A 70 4.90 0.00 -30.38
CA PHE A 70 4.28 -1.30 -30.18
C PHE A 70 5.08 -2.13 -29.16
N PHE A 71 6.40 -2.24 -29.30
CA PHE A 71 7.24 -2.96 -28.33
C PHE A 71 7.27 -2.27 -26.96
N GLU A 72 7.27 -0.95 -26.92
CA GLU A 72 7.14 -0.22 -25.64
C GLU A 72 5.78 -0.48 -24.97
N PHE A 73 4.71 -0.61 -25.75
CA PHE A 73 3.37 -0.92 -25.26
C PHE A 73 3.27 -2.33 -24.66
N ILE A 74 3.83 -3.35 -25.31
CA ILE A 74 3.78 -4.75 -24.82
C ILE A 74 4.94 -5.09 -23.88
N ARG A 75 5.88 -4.19 -23.66
CA ARG A 75 7.06 -4.43 -22.82
C ARG A 75 6.73 -4.83 -21.38
N PRO A 76 5.73 -4.24 -20.70
CA PRO A 76 5.38 -4.62 -19.32
C PRO A 76 4.96 -6.09 -19.22
N GLU A 77 4.16 -6.57 -20.18
CA GLU A 77 3.70 -7.95 -20.24
C GLU A 77 4.85 -8.90 -20.58
N LEU A 78 5.67 -8.56 -21.59
CA LEU A 78 6.84 -9.34 -21.95
C LEU A 78 7.81 -9.48 -20.76
N ARG A 79 8.08 -8.36 -20.05
CA ARG A 79 8.92 -8.38 -18.86
C ARG A 79 8.33 -9.28 -17.78
N GLN A 80 7.06 -9.09 -17.45
CA GLN A 80 6.40 -9.77 -16.34
C GLN A 80 6.26 -11.29 -16.55
N TYR A 81 6.02 -11.74 -17.79
CA TYR A 81 5.74 -13.14 -18.09
C TYR A 81 6.93 -13.92 -18.63
N PHE A 82 7.93 -13.27 -19.23
CA PHE A 82 9.03 -13.93 -19.92
C PHE A 82 10.43 -13.56 -19.42
N LEU A 83 10.62 -12.36 -18.89
CA LEU A 83 11.94 -11.84 -18.54
C LEU A 83 12.17 -11.66 -17.04
N GLU A 84 11.10 -11.48 -16.25
CA GLU A 84 11.20 -11.29 -14.79
C GLU A 84 11.69 -12.57 -14.12
N GLN A 85 12.75 -12.49 -13.34
CA GLN A 85 13.21 -13.61 -12.53
C GLN A 85 12.23 -13.88 -11.38
N ASP A 86 12.15 -15.15 -10.93
CA ASP A 86 11.17 -15.56 -9.91
C ASP A 86 11.29 -14.79 -8.58
N ASN A 87 12.50 -14.34 -8.24
CA ASN A 87 12.81 -13.61 -7.01
C ASN A 87 13.09 -12.11 -7.22
N GLU A 88 12.90 -11.56 -8.43
CA GLU A 88 13.05 -10.12 -8.70
C GLU A 88 11.91 -9.32 -8.05
N GLU A 89 12.24 -8.43 -7.11
CA GLU A 89 11.26 -7.68 -6.30
C GLU A 89 10.90 -6.32 -6.94
N ILE A 90 10.08 -6.27 -7.97
CA ILE A 90 9.67 -4.98 -8.57
C ILE A 90 8.17 -5.01 -8.95
N PRO A 91 7.27 -4.47 -8.14
CA PRO A 91 7.32 -4.19 -6.68
C PRO A 91 7.17 -5.44 -5.81
N PHE A 92 6.62 -6.55 -6.34
CA PHE A 92 6.53 -7.88 -5.73
C PHE A 92 7.03 -8.92 -6.73
N SER A 93 7.90 -9.81 -6.27
CA SER A 93 8.42 -10.91 -7.07
C SER A 93 7.32 -11.89 -7.47
N ARG A 94 7.58 -12.71 -8.48
CA ARG A 94 6.67 -13.79 -8.90
C ARG A 94 6.42 -14.79 -7.76
N THR A 95 7.46 -15.13 -7.00
CA THR A 95 7.36 -16.01 -5.83
C THR A 95 6.40 -15.43 -4.79
N GLN A 96 6.52 -14.16 -4.46
CA GLN A 96 5.65 -13.47 -3.51
C GLN A 96 4.19 -13.44 -3.97
N ARG A 97 3.93 -13.09 -5.24
CA ARG A 97 2.57 -13.11 -5.80
C ARG A 97 1.96 -14.51 -5.82
N THR A 98 2.75 -15.51 -6.18
CA THR A 98 2.33 -16.93 -6.22
C THR A 98 1.95 -17.43 -4.84
N LEU A 99 2.68 -17.04 -3.79
CA LEU A 99 2.34 -17.35 -2.40
C LEU A 99 0.91 -16.87 -2.06
N VAL A 100 0.60 -15.61 -2.38
CA VAL A 100 -0.74 -15.04 -2.13
C VAL A 100 -1.80 -15.79 -2.94
N TYR A 101 -1.57 -16.02 -4.24
CA TYR A 101 -2.54 -16.70 -5.10
C TYR A 101 -2.87 -18.11 -4.62
N ARG A 102 -1.86 -18.90 -4.20
CA ARG A 102 -2.07 -20.25 -3.65
C ARG A 102 -2.84 -20.20 -2.35
N ARG A 103 -2.43 -19.37 -1.38
CA ARG A 103 -3.14 -19.21 -0.11
C ARG A 103 -4.59 -18.76 -0.31
N ALA A 104 -4.82 -17.83 -1.23
CA ALA A 104 -6.16 -17.34 -1.57
C ALA A 104 -7.05 -18.43 -2.17
N LYS A 105 -6.48 -19.36 -2.94
CA LYS A 105 -7.21 -20.50 -3.51
C LYS A 105 -7.31 -21.71 -2.59
N ASN A 106 -6.73 -21.63 -1.40
CA ASN A 106 -6.62 -22.74 -0.45
C ASN A 106 -5.85 -23.94 -1.02
N GLU A 107 -4.83 -23.66 -1.86
CA GLU A 107 -3.92 -24.67 -2.40
C GLU A 107 -2.76 -24.91 -1.44
N MET A 108 -2.28 -26.16 -1.34
CA MET A 108 -1.13 -26.52 -0.53
C MET A 108 0.11 -25.72 -0.95
N GLY A 109 0.87 -25.23 0.05
CA GLY A 109 2.06 -24.41 -0.16
C GLY A 109 3.37 -25.17 -0.27
N ASP A 110 3.33 -26.51 -0.12
CA ASP A 110 4.51 -27.36 -0.04
C ASP A 110 5.28 -27.36 -1.37
N LYS A 111 6.59 -27.27 -1.27
CA LYS A 111 7.51 -27.38 -2.40
C LYS A 111 8.58 -28.44 -2.12
N PRO A 112 8.92 -29.27 -3.12
CA PRO A 112 10.05 -30.18 -3.02
C PRO A 112 11.39 -29.46 -3.12
N PHE A 113 12.48 -30.16 -2.84
CA PHE A 113 13.90 -29.77 -2.94
C PHE A 113 14.41 -28.74 -1.91
N GLY A 114 13.57 -28.12 -1.09
CA GLY A 114 13.99 -27.14 -0.08
C GLY A 114 13.95 -25.69 -0.58
N THR A 115 14.79 -24.83 0.01
CA THR A 115 14.75 -23.40 -0.29
C THR A 115 15.24 -23.06 -1.69
N LEU A 116 14.60 -22.09 -2.33
CA LEU A 116 15.03 -21.48 -3.59
C LEU A 116 15.72 -20.12 -3.37
N LEU A 117 15.98 -19.76 -2.11
CA LEU A 117 16.65 -18.51 -1.75
C LEU A 117 18.14 -18.79 -1.56
N ASP A 118 18.98 -17.84 -1.97
CA ASP A 118 20.40 -17.87 -1.61
C ASP A 118 20.55 -17.44 -0.15
N VAL A 119 20.70 -18.44 0.74
CA VAL A 119 20.81 -18.22 2.19
C VAL A 119 22.16 -17.60 2.61
N TYR A 120 23.12 -17.47 1.68
CA TYR A 120 24.41 -16.83 1.90
C TYR A 120 24.46 -15.41 1.36
N GLN A 121 23.42 -14.97 0.65
CA GLN A 121 23.33 -13.58 0.17
C GLN A 121 23.20 -12.61 1.33
N THR A 122 23.92 -11.49 1.28
CA THR A 122 23.78 -10.36 2.22
C THR A 122 22.33 -9.87 2.22
N GLY A 123 21.76 -9.67 3.42
CA GLY A 123 20.37 -9.29 3.59
C GLY A 123 19.40 -10.46 3.74
N TYR A 124 19.83 -11.73 3.56
CA TYR A 124 19.00 -12.89 3.87
C TYR A 124 18.59 -12.89 5.35
N GLU A 125 17.33 -13.19 5.61
CA GLU A 125 16.75 -13.19 6.96
C GLU A 125 16.05 -14.52 7.24
N CYS A 126 16.09 -14.94 8.50
CA CYS A 126 15.43 -16.15 8.97
C CYS A 126 15.04 -16.03 10.45
N ILE A 127 14.14 -16.93 10.88
CA ILE A 127 13.82 -17.15 12.30
C ILE A 127 14.62 -18.35 12.79
N GLY A 128 15.24 -18.21 13.97
CA GLY A 128 15.87 -19.32 14.67
C GLY A 128 14.80 -20.33 15.14
N HIS A 129 14.96 -21.61 14.76
CA HIS A 129 14.11 -22.66 15.29
C HIS A 129 14.56 -23.10 16.68
N SER A 130 13.63 -23.62 17.49
CA SER A 130 13.94 -24.18 18.80
C SER A 130 14.31 -25.66 18.71
N MET A 131 15.23 -26.11 19.54
CA MET A 131 15.47 -27.55 19.77
C MET A 131 14.31 -28.20 20.56
N ARG A 132 13.41 -27.39 21.10
CA ARG A 132 12.21 -27.80 21.79
C ARG A 132 11.00 -27.05 21.24
N PRO A 133 10.56 -27.37 20.01
CA PRO A 133 9.37 -26.76 19.42
C PRO A 133 8.14 -27.05 20.27
N VAL A 134 7.13 -26.22 20.13
CA VAL A 134 5.83 -26.36 20.83
C VAL A 134 4.74 -26.73 19.82
N GLU A 135 3.57 -27.11 20.30
CA GLU A 135 2.39 -27.30 19.45
C GLU A 135 1.89 -25.94 18.94
N ALA A 136 1.48 -25.87 17.67
CA ALA A 136 0.96 -24.67 17.07
C ALA A 136 -0.37 -24.26 17.74
N ALA A 137 -0.46 -23.03 18.18
CA ALA A 137 -1.68 -22.49 18.78
C ALA A 137 -2.77 -22.31 17.70
N ASP A 138 -4.03 -22.22 18.13
CA ASP A 138 -5.15 -21.87 17.25
C ASP A 138 -4.91 -20.47 16.64
N PRO A 139 -4.79 -20.35 15.31
CA PRO A 139 -4.58 -19.07 14.63
C PRO A 139 -5.67 -18.03 14.94
N THR A 140 -6.89 -18.45 15.24
CA THR A 140 -8.01 -17.56 15.56
C THR A 140 -7.82 -16.81 16.88
N SER A 141 -6.93 -17.31 17.75
CA SER A 141 -6.57 -16.68 19.04
C SER A 141 -5.60 -15.49 18.89
N PHE A 142 -4.98 -15.31 17.73
CA PHE A 142 -4.02 -14.21 17.48
C PHE A 142 -4.74 -12.89 17.29
N ARG A 143 -5.14 -12.30 18.40
CA ARG A 143 -5.91 -11.07 18.44
C ARG A 143 -5.31 -10.06 19.42
N ILE A 144 -5.43 -8.79 19.06
CA ILE A 144 -4.89 -7.65 19.79
C ILE A 144 -6.06 -6.78 20.26
N THR A 145 -6.14 -6.51 21.56
CA THR A 145 -7.11 -5.54 22.09
C THR A 145 -6.55 -4.13 21.89
N ILE A 146 -7.28 -3.31 21.12
CA ILE A 146 -6.95 -1.91 20.83
C ILE A 146 -7.96 -1.03 21.57
N GLY A 147 -7.46 -0.09 22.37
CA GLY A 147 -8.20 0.83 23.21
C GLY A 147 -7.45 1.06 24.51
N GLY A 148 -7.06 2.30 24.79
CA GLY A 148 -6.40 2.74 26.01
C GLY A 148 -7.39 3.02 27.14
N ALA A 149 -6.92 3.69 28.21
CA ALA A 149 -7.70 3.97 29.42
C ALA A 149 -8.95 4.84 29.16
N ASP A 150 -8.86 5.74 28.16
CA ASP A 150 -9.97 6.66 27.81
C ASP A 150 -10.94 6.05 26.79
N CYS A 151 -10.65 4.85 26.29
CA CYS A 151 -11.49 4.15 25.33
C CYS A 151 -12.62 3.39 26.04
N ARG A 152 -13.88 3.65 25.66
CA ARG A 152 -15.05 2.96 26.25
C ARG A 152 -15.47 1.73 25.48
N GLN A 153 -15.05 1.60 24.21
CA GLN A 153 -15.42 0.52 23.30
C GLN A 153 -14.17 -0.13 22.67
N PRO A 154 -13.30 -0.79 23.48
CA PRO A 154 -12.10 -1.41 22.94
C PRO A 154 -12.44 -2.46 21.88
N TYR A 155 -11.60 -2.58 20.85
CA TYR A 155 -11.80 -3.51 19.76
C TYR A 155 -10.74 -4.62 19.77
N SER A 156 -11.19 -5.86 19.61
CA SER A 156 -10.31 -7.01 19.42
C SER A 156 -10.03 -7.20 17.92
N ALA A 157 -8.89 -6.73 17.45
CA ALA A 157 -8.45 -6.87 16.07
C ALA A 157 -7.71 -8.19 15.83
N SER A 158 -7.79 -8.75 14.62
CA SER A 158 -6.89 -9.82 14.18
C SER A 158 -5.45 -9.29 14.12
N ILE A 159 -4.46 -10.18 14.24
CA ILE A 159 -3.06 -9.82 14.03
C ILE A 159 -2.76 -9.41 12.56
N PHE A 160 -3.61 -9.79 11.61
CA PHE A 160 -3.47 -9.53 10.18
C PHE A 160 -4.77 -8.98 9.59
N ASN A 161 -4.76 -7.77 9.01
CA ASN A 161 -5.97 -7.09 8.56
C ASN A 161 -5.80 -6.44 7.19
N ILE A 162 -6.93 -6.00 6.59
CA ILE A 162 -6.94 -5.26 5.32
C ILE A 162 -6.57 -3.80 5.60
N SER A 163 -5.47 -3.35 4.98
CA SER A 163 -5.02 -1.95 5.01
C SER A 163 -5.91 -1.03 4.17
N ALA A 164 -5.80 0.25 4.40
CA ALA A 164 -6.52 1.34 3.76
C ALA A 164 -6.54 1.26 2.23
N MET A 165 -7.73 1.09 1.66
CA MET A 165 -7.97 1.07 0.21
C MET A 165 -9.35 1.64 -0.10
N SER A 166 -9.42 2.85 -0.65
CA SER A 166 -10.68 3.58 -0.84
C SER A 166 -11.54 3.03 -1.98
N PHE A 167 -12.87 3.13 -1.81
CA PHE A 167 -13.81 3.08 -2.93
C PHE A 167 -13.52 4.25 -3.88
N GLY A 168 -13.48 3.96 -5.16
CA GLY A 168 -13.01 4.87 -6.20
C GLY A 168 -11.57 4.55 -6.64
N ALA A 169 -10.64 4.28 -5.73
CA ALA A 169 -9.38 3.64 -6.07
C ALA A 169 -9.62 2.19 -6.48
N LEU A 170 -10.38 1.43 -5.68
CA LEU A 170 -10.89 0.09 -6.00
C LEU A 170 -12.31 0.14 -6.55
N SER A 171 -12.70 -0.89 -7.28
CA SER A 171 -14.06 -1.09 -7.78
C SER A 171 -15.04 -1.49 -6.68
N ALA A 172 -16.33 -1.27 -6.92
CA ALA A 172 -17.40 -1.70 -6.03
C ALA A 172 -17.32 -3.19 -5.69
N ASN A 173 -17.10 -4.06 -6.69
CA ASN A 173 -17.00 -5.50 -6.46
C ASN A 173 -15.75 -5.90 -5.69
N ALA A 174 -14.64 -5.17 -5.83
CA ALA A 174 -13.46 -5.39 -5.00
C ALA A 174 -13.73 -5.04 -3.54
N ILE A 175 -14.36 -3.90 -3.26
CA ILE A 175 -14.75 -3.50 -1.89
C ILE A 175 -15.69 -4.52 -1.26
N ARG A 176 -16.74 -4.95 -1.99
CA ARG A 176 -17.66 -6.00 -1.52
C ARG A 176 -16.95 -7.29 -1.16
N ALA A 177 -16.06 -7.76 -2.03
CA ALA A 177 -15.33 -9.01 -1.81
C ALA A 177 -14.39 -8.91 -0.60
N LEU A 178 -13.70 -7.79 -0.44
CA LEU A 178 -12.84 -7.52 0.71
C LEU A 178 -13.63 -7.50 2.01
N ASN A 179 -14.74 -6.74 2.06
CA ASN A 179 -15.55 -6.63 3.28
C ASN A 179 -16.25 -7.94 3.63
N LEU A 180 -16.79 -8.67 2.66
CA LEU A 180 -17.40 -9.98 2.89
C LEU A 180 -16.39 -11.02 3.39
N GLY A 181 -15.18 -11.03 2.83
CA GLY A 181 -14.10 -11.90 3.29
C GLY A 181 -13.61 -11.55 4.69
N ALA A 182 -13.54 -10.25 5.02
CA ALA A 182 -13.22 -9.74 6.34
C ALA A 182 -14.27 -10.13 7.38
N ALA A 183 -15.55 -9.98 7.06
CA ALA A 183 -16.67 -10.42 7.90
C ALA A 183 -16.59 -11.92 8.21
N LYS A 184 -16.35 -12.74 7.18
CA LYS A 184 -16.22 -14.19 7.31
C LYS A 184 -15.05 -14.60 8.19
N GLY A 185 -13.91 -13.90 8.08
CA GLY A 185 -12.68 -14.20 8.80
C GLY A 185 -12.53 -13.49 10.15
N ASN A 186 -13.49 -12.67 10.54
CA ASN A 186 -13.46 -11.88 11.77
C ASN A 186 -12.19 -11.01 11.89
N PHE A 187 -11.89 -10.25 10.80
CA PHE A 187 -10.84 -9.23 10.77
C PHE A 187 -11.38 -7.94 10.12
N TYR A 188 -10.73 -6.82 10.35
CA TYR A 188 -11.27 -5.57 9.87
C TYR A 188 -10.86 -5.22 8.44
N HIS A 189 -11.68 -4.39 7.82
CA HIS A 189 -11.43 -3.72 6.55
C HIS A 189 -11.27 -2.22 6.80
N ASP A 190 -10.08 -1.67 6.55
CA ASP A 190 -9.84 -0.24 6.57
C ASP A 190 -10.37 0.39 5.29
N THR A 191 -11.22 1.42 5.44
CA THR A 191 -11.96 2.05 4.32
C THR A 191 -11.08 2.85 3.39
N GLY A 192 -9.89 3.25 3.82
CA GLY A 192 -9.13 4.32 3.17
C GLY A 192 -9.86 5.67 3.25
N GLU A 193 -9.19 6.74 2.82
CA GLU A 193 -9.65 8.12 2.95
C GLU A 193 -10.89 8.51 2.10
N GLY A 194 -11.42 7.59 1.29
CA GLY A 194 -12.52 7.86 0.34
C GLY A 194 -13.93 7.86 0.94
N SER A 195 -14.10 7.92 2.25
CA SER A 195 -15.34 7.73 2.98
C SER A 195 -15.80 6.26 3.05
N ILE A 196 -16.83 6.03 3.85
CA ILE A 196 -17.52 4.74 3.94
C ILE A 196 -18.57 4.68 2.81
N SER A 197 -18.34 3.85 1.79
CA SER A 197 -19.31 3.64 0.71
C SER A 197 -20.41 2.66 1.12
N ARG A 198 -21.51 2.62 0.36
CA ARG A 198 -22.56 1.61 0.53
C ARG A 198 -22.00 0.18 0.45
N TYR A 199 -20.98 -0.05 -0.36
CA TYR A 199 -20.34 -1.36 -0.56
C TYR A 199 -19.56 -1.86 0.67
N HIS A 200 -19.04 -0.97 1.49
CA HIS A 200 -18.48 -1.31 2.80
C HIS A 200 -19.56 -1.75 3.81
N ARG A 201 -20.82 -1.29 3.62
CA ARG A 201 -21.92 -1.55 4.55
C ARG A 201 -22.70 -2.83 4.25
N GLU A 202 -22.68 -3.30 3.00
CA GLU A 202 -23.52 -4.41 2.54
C GLU A 202 -23.32 -5.73 3.30
N ASN A 203 -22.11 -6.02 3.78
CA ASN A 203 -21.76 -7.32 4.37
C ASN A 203 -21.47 -7.27 5.88
N ASN A 204 -21.63 -6.13 6.51
CA ASN A 204 -21.43 -5.92 7.95
C ASN A 204 -20.04 -6.33 8.49
N GLY A 205 -19.00 -6.42 7.63
CA GLY A 205 -17.63 -6.64 8.10
C GLY A 205 -17.13 -5.43 8.87
N ASP A 206 -16.39 -5.67 9.94
CA ASP A 206 -15.83 -4.63 10.82
C ASP A 206 -14.99 -3.62 10.02
N LEU A 207 -15.18 -2.33 10.28
CA LEU A 207 -14.51 -1.23 9.60
C LEU A 207 -13.59 -0.46 10.54
N VAL A 208 -12.43 -0.11 10.02
CA VAL A 208 -11.66 1.05 10.48
C VAL A 208 -11.96 2.19 9.51
N TRP A 209 -12.48 3.29 10.01
CA TRP A 209 -12.77 4.45 9.19
C TRP A 209 -11.56 5.38 9.15
N GLU A 210 -10.90 5.44 7.99
CA GLU A 210 -9.77 6.33 7.76
C GLU A 210 -10.25 7.74 7.42
N LEU A 211 -9.84 8.72 8.22
CA LEU A 211 -10.07 10.14 8.03
C LEU A 211 -8.83 10.78 7.37
N GLY A 212 -8.90 11.08 6.08
CA GLY A 212 -7.90 11.89 5.40
C GLY A 212 -8.15 13.39 5.55
N SER A 213 -7.21 14.20 5.10
CA SER A 213 -7.26 15.68 5.13
C SER A 213 -8.41 16.29 4.32
N GLY A 214 -9.04 15.51 3.43
CA GLY A 214 -10.24 15.93 2.68
C GLY A 214 -11.55 15.70 3.43
N TYR A 215 -11.53 15.03 4.60
CA TYR A 215 -12.70 14.69 5.45
C TYR A 215 -13.87 14.09 4.69
N PHE A 216 -13.61 13.29 3.65
CA PHE A 216 -14.66 12.69 2.84
C PHE A 216 -15.61 11.86 3.71
N GLY A 217 -16.91 12.10 3.52
CA GLY A 217 -17.98 11.50 4.33
C GLY A 217 -18.38 12.31 5.58
N CYS A 218 -17.54 13.23 6.05
CA CYS A 218 -17.84 14.12 7.18
C CYS A 218 -17.29 15.53 6.96
N ARG A 219 -17.44 16.07 5.73
CA ARG A 219 -16.97 17.41 5.39
C ARG A 219 -18.13 18.37 5.20
N THR A 220 -17.86 19.65 5.46
CA THR A 220 -18.70 20.78 5.07
C THR A 220 -18.59 21.02 3.55
N THR A 221 -19.41 21.89 2.99
CA THR A 221 -19.37 22.25 1.55
C THR A 221 -18.06 22.90 1.13
N ASP A 222 -17.40 23.60 2.03
CA ASP A 222 -16.11 24.25 1.83
C ASP A 222 -14.90 23.35 2.19
N GLY A 223 -15.17 22.09 2.59
CA GLY A 223 -14.15 21.06 2.74
C GLY A 223 -13.56 20.89 4.13
N HIS A 224 -14.10 21.57 5.15
CA HIS A 224 -13.67 21.44 6.54
C HIS A 224 -14.35 20.26 7.25
N PHE A 225 -13.82 19.87 8.40
CA PHE A 225 -14.39 18.83 9.26
C PHE A 225 -15.76 19.25 9.80
N ASP A 226 -16.77 18.36 9.70
CA ASP A 226 -18.11 18.54 10.26
C ASP A 226 -18.33 17.51 11.38
N PRO A 227 -18.35 17.95 12.66
CA PRO A 227 -18.49 17.07 13.82
C PRO A 227 -19.81 16.28 13.84
N ARG A 228 -20.90 16.86 13.34
CA ARG A 228 -22.21 16.20 13.32
C ARG A 228 -22.24 15.06 12.32
N ARG A 229 -21.81 15.30 11.09
CA ARG A 229 -21.72 14.27 10.04
C ARG A 229 -20.74 13.18 10.43
N PHE A 230 -19.64 13.53 11.11
CA PHE A 230 -18.72 12.56 11.65
C PHE A 230 -19.41 11.65 12.67
N ALA A 231 -20.08 12.20 13.67
CA ALA A 231 -20.75 11.44 14.71
C ALA A 231 -21.81 10.47 14.14
N GLU A 232 -22.61 10.94 13.16
CA GLU A 232 -23.62 10.11 12.49
C GLU A 232 -23.02 8.83 11.86
N GLN A 233 -21.84 8.92 11.27
CA GLN A 233 -21.18 7.76 10.66
C GLN A 233 -20.34 6.95 11.66
N ALA A 234 -19.60 7.62 12.53
CA ALA A 234 -18.69 7.00 13.49
C ALA A 234 -19.40 6.14 14.53
N GLN A 235 -20.64 6.49 14.92
CA GLN A 235 -21.43 5.73 15.88
C GLN A 235 -22.03 4.43 15.31
N SER A 236 -21.96 4.22 13.99
CA SER A 236 -22.39 2.94 13.39
C SER A 236 -21.71 1.75 14.08
N PRO A 237 -22.45 0.67 14.43
CA PRO A 237 -21.87 -0.52 15.06
C PRO A 237 -20.77 -1.21 14.25
N GLN A 238 -20.81 -1.06 12.93
CA GLN A 238 -19.82 -1.63 12.00
C GLN A 238 -18.47 -0.90 12.08
N VAL A 239 -18.45 0.40 12.39
CA VAL A 239 -17.23 1.18 12.58
C VAL A 239 -16.65 0.85 13.96
N LYS A 240 -15.49 0.21 14.00
CA LYS A 240 -14.83 -0.24 15.22
C LYS A 240 -13.75 0.72 15.71
N MET A 241 -13.05 1.34 14.80
CA MET A 241 -11.95 2.26 15.10
C MET A 241 -11.95 3.44 14.13
N ILE A 242 -11.35 4.55 14.53
CA ILE A 242 -11.15 5.76 13.73
C ILE A 242 -9.65 5.96 13.54
N GLU A 243 -9.20 6.10 12.29
CA GLU A 243 -7.80 6.32 11.93
C GLU A 243 -7.62 7.67 11.24
N ILE A 244 -6.89 8.60 11.85
CA ILE A 244 -6.50 9.87 11.21
C ILE A 244 -5.31 9.59 10.30
N LYS A 245 -5.44 9.85 9.02
CA LYS A 245 -4.33 9.70 8.08
C LYS A 245 -3.51 10.97 8.01
N LEU A 246 -2.34 11.00 8.63
CA LEU A 246 -1.37 12.09 8.50
C LEU A 246 -0.58 12.00 7.20
N SER A 247 -0.12 10.78 6.86
CA SER A 247 0.61 10.50 5.62
C SER A 247 0.52 9.02 5.24
N GLN A 248 0.99 8.68 4.05
CA GLN A 248 1.14 7.29 3.58
C GLN A 248 2.50 7.09 2.93
N GLY A 249 3.08 5.89 3.04
CA GLY A 249 4.43 5.59 2.57
C GLY A 249 4.68 5.83 1.09
N ALA A 250 3.70 5.56 0.24
CA ALA A 250 3.85 5.69 -1.21
C ALA A 250 3.98 7.14 -1.72
N LYS A 251 3.48 8.12 -0.99
CA LYS A 251 3.54 9.56 -1.33
C LYS A 251 3.42 10.43 -0.08
N PRO A 252 4.42 10.40 0.81
CA PRO A 252 4.41 11.19 2.03
C PRO A 252 4.38 12.69 1.71
N GLY A 253 3.67 13.47 2.52
CA GLY A 253 3.56 14.92 2.34
C GLY A 253 2.70 15.37 1.15
N HIS A 254 1.99 14.43 0.50
CA HIS A 254 1.10 14.72 -0.62
C HIS A 254 -0.29 14.13 -0.37
N GLY A 255 -1.33 14.91 -0.60
CA GLY A 255 -2.72 14.47 -0.47
C GLY A 255 -3.09 13.34 -1.43
N GLY A 256 -4.22 12.70 -1.18
CA GLY A 256 -4.78 11.67 -2.06
C GLY A 256 -5.13 12.24 -3.43
N ILE A 257 -4.89 11.46 -4.49
CA ILE A 257 -5.27 11.80 -5.86
C ILE A 257 -6.19 10.70 -6.39
N LEU A 258 -7.41 11.06 -6.76
CA LEU A 258 -8.30 10.21 -7.56
C LEU A 258 -8.55 10.92 -8.90
N PRO A 259 -8.06 10.37 -10.02
CA PRO A 259 -8.20 11.00 -11.34
C PRO A 259 -9.67 11.19 -11.75
N ALA A 260 -9.99 12.30 -12.42
CA ALA A 260 -11.31 12.70 -12.90
C ALA A 260 -12.08 11.57 -13.59
N LYS A 261 -11.41 10.80 -14.45
CA LYS A 261 -12.00 9.64 -15.16
C LYS A 261 -12.49 8.49 -14.28
N LYS A 262 -12.19 8.52 -12.98
CA LYS A 262 -12.68 7.58 -11.98
C LYS A 262 -13.75 8.18 -11.06
N VAL A 263 -13.97 9.50 -11.13
CA VAL A 263 -14.94 10.22 -10.29
C VAL A 263 -16.28 10.28 -11.03
N ASP A 264 -17.05 9.21 -10.88
CA ASP A 264 -18.44 9.14 -11.35
C ASP A 264 -19.43 9.78 -10.34
N ALA A 265 -20.70 9.83 -10.69
CA ALA A 265 -21.75 10.41 -9.84
C ALA A 265 -21.82 9.76 -8.44
N GLU A 266 -21.58 8.45 -8.33
CA GLU A 266 -21.62 7.74 -7.05
C GLU A 266 -20.44 8.10 -6.16
N ILE A 267 -19.24 8.15 -6.73
CA ILE A 267 -18.02 8.54 -6.00
C ILE A 267 -18.09 10.01 -5.61
N ALA A 268 -18.58 10.86 -6.52
CA ALA A 268 -18.82 12.28 -6.25
C ALA A 268 -19.75 12.49 -5.04
N ALA A 269 -20.88 11.76 -5.01
CA ALA A 269 -21.83 11.79 -3.89
C ALA A 269 -21.20 11.23 -2.59
N THR A 270 -20.48 10.11 -2.67
CA THR A 270 -19.84 9.46 -1.50
C THR A 270 -18.78 10.36 -0.86
N ARG A 271 -18.02 11.11 -1.66
CA ARG A 271 -16.95 12.00 -1.18
C ARG A 271 -17.39 13.45 -0.93
N GLY A 272 -18.56 13.85 -1.45
CA GLY A 272 -19.02 15.24 -1.41
C GLY A 272 -18.16 16.15 -2.30
N VAL A 273 -17.85 15.73 -3.54
CA VAL A 273 -17.03 16.45 -4.52
C VAL A 273 -17.74 16.52 -5.89
N PRO A 274 -17.34 17.43 -6.81
CA PRO A 274 -17.89 17.47 -8.16
C PRO A 274 -17.56 16.19 -8.97
N GLU A 275 -18.49 15.75 -9.80
CA GLU A 275 -18.31 14.65 -10.75
C GLU A 275 -17.34 15.03 -11.89
N GLY A 276 -16.53 14.09 -12.36
CA GLY A 276 -15.66 14.25 -13.52
C GLY A 276 -14.48 15.23 -13.33
N VAL A 277 -14.18 15.58 -12.08
CA VAL A 277 -13.05 16.45 -11.71
C VAL A 277 -12.05 15.66 -10.86
N ASP A 278 -10.76 15.95 -10.99
CA ASP A 278 -9.72 15.34 -10.14
C ASP A 278 -10.04 15.62 -8.67
N CYS A 279 -10.19 14.55 -7.89
CA CYS A 279 -10.43 14.67 -6.45
C CYS A 279 -9.08 14.61 -5.72
N ILE A 280 -8.59 15.78 -5.30
CA ILE A 280 -7.32 15.96 -4.61
C ILE A 280 -7.58 16.32 -3.16
N SER A 281 -7.04 15.54 -2.22
CA SER A 281 -7.07 15.88 -0.80
C SER A 281 -6.01 16.94 -0.51
N PRO A 282 -6.24 17.88 0.42
CA PRO A 282 -5.19 18.77 0.93
C PRO A 282 -3.98 18.00 1.44
N ALA A 283 -2.79 18.61 1.41
CA ALA A 283 -1.56 17.99 1.92
C ALA A 283 -1.57 17.86 3.45
N SER A 284 -2.27 18.75 4.16
CA SER A 284 -2.38 18.79 5.63
C SER A 284 -3.83 18.88 6.07
N HIS A 285 -4.10 18.52 7.32
CA HIS A 285 -5.40 18.68 7.96
C HIS A 285 -5.69 20.14 8.29
N SER A 286 -6.95 20.56 8.08
CA SER A 286 -7.42 21.90 8.48
C SER A 286 -7.95 21.94 9.92
N ALA A 287 -8.18 20.78 10.55
CA ALA A 287 -8.69 20.71 11.93
C ALA A 287 -7.60 20.93 12.99
N PHE A 288 -6.34 20.84 12.62
CA PHE A 288 -5.20 21.09 13.49
C PHE A 288 -3.96 21.50 12.67
N THR A 289 -3.13 22.34 13.27
CA THR A 289 -1.86 22.82 12.68
C THR A 289 -0.67 22.57 13.60
N THR A 290 -0.93 22.19 14.85
CA THR A 290 0.09 21.87 15.85
C THR A 290 -0.12 20.49 16.45
N PRO A 291 0.93 19.88 17.02
CA PRO A 291 0.79 18.60 17.75
C PRO A 291 -0.20 18.67 18.92
N LEU A 292 -0.28 19.79 19.63
CA LEU A 292 -1.25 20.00 20.71
C LEU A 292 -2.69 19.97 20.21
N GLU A 293 -2.97 20.73 19.14
CA GLU A 293 -4.30 20.71 18.50
C GLU A 293 -4.68 19.33 17.99
N MET A 294 -3.71 18.57 17.46
CA MET A 294 -3.92 17.19 17.04
C MET A 294 -4.37 16.30 18.19
N MET A 295 -3.78 16.43 19.40
CA MET A 295 -4.23 15.67 20.57
C MET A 295 -5.66 16.02 20.96
N HIS A 296 -6.03 17.29 20.96
CA HIS A 296 -7.40 17.72 21.21
C HIS A 296 -8.38 17.21 20.15
N PHE A 297 -7.96 17.16 18.89
CA PHE A 297 -8.75 16.58 17.82
C PHE A 297 -8.98 15.07 18.02
N ILE A 298 -7.97 14.32 18.46
CA ILE A 298 -8.10 12.89 18.82
C ILE A 298 -9.14 12.73 19.94
N GLN A 299 -9.09 13.56 20.97
CA GLN A 299 -10.07 13.54 22.07
C GLN A 299 -11.48 13.84 21.56
N GLN A 300 -11.65 14.85 20.73
CA GLN A 300 -12.93 15.20 20.12
C GLN A 300 -13.50 14.03 19.29
N LEU A 301 -12.69 13.38 18.45
CA LEU A 301 -13.14 12.24 17.65
C LEU A 301 -13.54 11.04 18.53
N ARG A 302 -12.82 10.80 19.63
CA ARG A 302 -13.17 9.75 20.60
C ARG A 302 -14.52 10.03 21.25
N GLU A 303 -14.80 11.25 21.67
CA GLU A 303 -16.08 11.65 22.24
C GLU A 303 -17.23 11.50 21.25
N LEU A 304 -17.06 12.04 20.03
CA LEU A 304 -18.05 12.00 18.96
C LEU A 304 -18.35 10.58 18.45
N SER A 305 -17.37 9.67 18.48
CA SER A 305 -17.56 8.26 18.13
C SER A 305 -18.21 7.40 19.20
N GLY A 306 -18.52 7.98 20.38
CA GLY A 306 -19.06 7.25 21.52
C GLY A 306 -18.02 6.48 22.33
N GLY A 307 -16.75 6.87 22.25
CA GLY A 307 -15.65 6.28 23.00
C GLY A 307 -14.98 5.09 22.29
N LYS A 308 -15.03 5.02 20.96
CA LYS A 308 -14.27 4.05 20.15
C LYS A 308 -12.79 4.39 20.13
N PRO A 309 -11.91 3.41 19.83
CA PRO A 309 -10.49 3.67 19.67
C PRO A 309 -10.23 4.68 18.55
N VAL A 310 -9.41 5.69 18.84
CA VAL A 310 -8.96 6.70 17.89
C VAL A 310 -7.44 6.68 17.82
N GLY A 311 -6.91 6.52 16.63
CA GLY A 311 -5.48 6.57 16.38
C GLY A 311 -5.14 7.31 15.11
N PHE A 312 -3.90 7.21 14.68
CA PHE A 312 -3.46 7.83 13.44
C PHE A 312 -2.47 6.95 12.68
N LYS A 313 -2.40 7.18 11.37
CA LYS A 313 -1.44 6.55 10.47
C LYS A 313 -0.47 7.56 9.90
N LEU A 314 0.82 7.22 9.87
CA LEU A 314 1.85 8.05 9.28
C LEU A 314 2.97 7.22 8.64
N CYS A 315 3.62 7.80 7.63
CA CYS A 315 4.98 7.47 7.25
C CYS A 315 5.90 8.43 7.97
N ILE A 316 6.94 7.94 8.63
CA ILE A 316 7.92 8.82 9.28
C ILE A 316 8.68 9.60 8.19
N GLY A 317 8.64 10.91 8.31
CA GLY A 317 9.43 11.86 7.53
C GLY A 317 10.56 12.42 8.38
N HIS A 318 10.32 13.57 8.95
CA HIS A 318 11.24 14.18 9.91
C HIS A 318 11.04 13.59 11.31
N PRO A 319 12.06 12.93 11.90
CA PRO A 319 11.90 12.28 13.20
C PRO A 319 11.46 13.23 14.33
N TRP A 320 11.88 14.50 14.31
CA TRP A 320 11.48 15.49 15.34
C TRP A 320 9.95 15.77 15.32
N GLU A 321 9.27 15.66 14.18
CA GLU A 321 7.81 15.86 14.12
C GLU A 321 7.07 14.77 14.90
N PHE A 322 7.50 13.51 14.80
CA PHE A 322 6.93 12.45 15.63
C PHE A 322 7.26 12.65 17.11
N VAL A 323 8.49 13.06 17.44
CA VAL A 323 8.84 13.41 18.82
C VAL A 323 8.00 14.59 19.32
N ALA A 324 7.66 15.57 18.48
CA ALA A 324 6.77 16.67 18.83
C ALA A 324 5.35 16.18 19.17
N ILE A 325 4.81 15.21 18.40
CA ILE A 325 3.55 14.54 18.71
C ILE A 325 3.63 13.83 20.08
N VAL A 326 4.70 13.09 20.35
CA VAL A 326 4.88 12.41 21.64
C VAL A 326 5.02 13.40 22.80
N LYS A 327 5.70 14.52 22.61
CA LYS A 327 5.75 15.61 23.60
C LYS A 327 4.37 16.22 23.85
N ALA A 328 3.53 16.36 22.81
CA ALA A 328 2.16 16.81 22.97
C ALA A 328 1.30 15.80 23.77
N MET A 329 1.48 14.49 23.54
CA MET A 329 0.86 13.44 24.36
C MET A 329 1.23 13.58 25.84
N LEU A 330 2.53 13.76 26.13
CA LEU A 330 3.02 13.94 27.51
C LEU A 330 2.47 15.22 28.16
N HIS A 331 2.38 16.31 27.38
CA HIS A 331 1.90 17.62 27.86
C HIS A 331 0.41 17.61 28.15
N THR A 332 -0.40 17.09 27.22
CA THR A 332 -1.87 17.08 27.31
C THR A 332 -2.41 15.91 28.13
N ARG A 333 -1.62 14.85 28.27
CA ARG A 333 -2.04 13.52 28.78
C ARG A 333 -3.14 12.85 27.95
N ILE A 334 -3.41 13.35 26.74
CA ILE A 334 -4.29 12.72 25.76
C ILE A 334 -3.44 11.77 24.92
N LEU A 335 -3.79 10.49 24.93
CA LEU A 335 -3.09 9.46 24.17
C LEU A 335 -3.97 8.94 23.03
N PRO A 336 -3.41 8.72 21.83
CA PRO A 336 -4.08 7.88 20.84
C PRO A 336 -4.16 6.44 21.33
N ASP A 337 -5.19 5.71 20.95
CA ASP A 337 -5.31 4.29 21.28
C ASP A 337 -4.34 3.43 20.45
N PHE A 338 -4.00 3.91 19.24
CA PHE A 338 -3.07 3.22 18.35
C PHE A 338 -2.35 4.17 17.39
N ILE A 339 -1.24 3.69 16.84
CA ILE A 339 -0.47 4.34 15.78
C ILE A 339 -0.18 3.29 14.71
N VAL A 340 -0.47 3.59 13.44
CA VAL A 340 -0.07 2.74 12.30
C VAL A 340 1.11 3.37 11.58
N VAL A 341 2.22 2.64 11.54
CA VAL A 341 3.42 3.04 10.77
C VAL A 341 3.30 2.47 9.37
N ASP A 342 3.21 3.35 8.37
CA ASP A 342 3.15 2.99 6.95
C ASP A 342 4.52 3.24 6.31
N GLY A 343 5.22 2.18 5.92
CA GLY A 343 6.58 2.27 5.37
C GLY A 343 6.60 2.87 3.97
N LYS A 344 7.74 3.46 3.61
CA LYS A 344 8.07 4.00 2.29
C LYS A 344 7.72 3.05 1.15
N GLU A 345 7.92 1.75 1.35
CA GLU A 345 7.59 0.68 0.41
C GLU A 345 6.09 0.46 0.20
N GLY A 346 5.24 1.21 0.86
CA GLY A 346 3.79 1.23 0.69
C GLY A 346 3.39 1.45 -0.77
N GLY A 347 2.15 1.09 -1.12
CA GLY A 347 1.60 1.25 -2.47
C GLY A 347 0.50 2.29 -2.54
N THR A 348 0.22 2.75 -3.76
CA THR A 348 -0.90 3.65 -4.07
C THR A 348 -1.39 3.43 -5.50
N GLY A 349 -2.60 3.89 -5.80
CA GLY A 349 -3.15 3.87 -7.16
C GLY A 349 -2.56 4.93 -8.08
N ALA A 350 -2.11 6.06 -7.54
CA ALA A 350 -1.49 7.16 -8.27
C ALA A 350 -0.59 7.98 -7.35
N ALA A 351 0.65 8.24 -7.77
CA ALA A 351 1.58 9.11 -7.07
C ALA A 351 2.60 9.69 -8.05
N PRO A 352 3.12 10.90 -7.80
CA PRO A 352 4.30 11.40 -8.47
C PRO A 352 5.50 10.49 -8.21
N LEU A 353 6.33 10.29 -9.26
CA LEU A 353 7.43 9.32 -9.24
C LEU A 353 8.48 9.66 -8.17
N GLU A 354 8.80 10.94 -8.03
CA GLU A 354 9.78 11.45 -7.06
C GLU A 354 9.35 11.13 -5.63
N LEU A 355 8.07 11.33 -5.30
CA LEU A 355 7.55 11.01 -3.97
C LEU A 355 7.57 9.50 -3.71
N SER A 356 7.20 8.70 -4.72
CA SER A 356 7.22 7.24 -4.59
C SER A 356 8.62 6.67 -4.44
N ASN A 357 9.64 7.31 -5.01
CA ASN A 357 11.00 6.76 -5.01
C ASN A 357 11.89 7.31 -3.90
N TYR A 358 11.69 8.57 -3.48
CA TYR A 358 12.71 9.28 -2.69
C TYR A 358 12.21 9.90 -1.38
N MET A 359 10.89 9.85 -1.07
CA MET A 359 10.33 10.49 0.13
C MET A 359 9.86 9.46 1.15
N GLY A 360 10.09 9.74 2.43
CA GLY A 360 9.66 8.94 3.56
C GLY A 360 10.66 7.87 4.01
N MET A 361 10.48 7.40 5.22
CA MET A 361 11.33 6.38 5.85
C MET A 361 10.82 4.97 5.55
N PRO A 362 11.70 4.00 5.25
CA PRO A 362 11.31 2.59 5.15
C PRO A 362 10.65 2.08 6.44
N LEU A 363 9.84 1.02 6.32
CA LEU A 363 9.02 0.52 7.41
C LEU A 363 9.82 0.15 8.65
N ARG A 364 10.93 -0.56 8.48
CA ARG A 364 11.72 -1.08 9.61
C ARG A 364 12.29 0.03 10.49
N GLU A 365 12.90 1.01 9.85
CA GLU A 365 13.49 2.18 10.52
C GLU A 365 12.39 3.05 11.15
N GLY A 366 11.29 3.29 10.43
CA GLY A 366 10.15 4.07 10.94
C GLY A 366 9.45 3.38 12.11
N LEU A 367 9.22 2.08 12.02
CA LEU A 367 8.60 1.29 13.08
C LEU A 367 9.47 1.25 14.34
N LEU A 368 10.75 0.95 14.20
CA LEU A 368 11.68 0.91 15.33
C LEU A 368 11.83 2.29 15.98
N PHE A 369 11.84 3.37 15.17
CA PHE A 369 11.88 4.73 15.70
C PHE A 369 10.62 5.05 16.53
N VAL A 370 9.43 4.71 16.03
CA VAL A 370 8.17 4.89 16.77
C VAL A 370 8.17 4.05 18.05
N HIS A 371 8.50 2.76 17.96
CA HIS A 371 8.59 1.86 19.10
C HIS A 371 9.53 2.41 20.19
N ASN A 372 10.76 2.75 19.82
CA ASN A 372 11.76 3.29 20.73
C ASN A 372 11.33 4.61 21.37
N THR A 373 10.73 5.51 20.61
CA THR A 373 10.27 6.79 21.15
C THR A 373 9.16 6.58 22.21
N LEU A 374 8.24 5.66 21.94
CA LEU A 374 7.19 5.31 22.90
C LEU A 374 7.76 4.60 24.14
N VAL A 375 8.70 3.66 23.99
CA VAL A 375 9.41 3.00 25.10
C VAL A 375 10.19 4.02 25.92
N GLY A 376 10.97 4.88 25.26
CA GLY A 376 11.76 5.92 25.91
C GLY A 376 10.93 6.95 26.69
N CYS A 377 9.65 7.10 26.34
CA CYS A 377 8.70 7.97 27.05
C CYS A 377 7.76 7.22 28.03
N GLY A 378 7.87 5.89 28.17
CA GLY A 378 6.99 5.08 29.03
C GLY A 378 5.55 5.00 28.53
N LEU A 379 5.32 5.18 27.23
CA LEU A 379 3.98 5.17 26.62
C LEU A 379 3.65 3.89 25.84
N ARG A 380 4.65 3.03 25.56
CA ARG A 380 4.51 1.89 24.67
C ARG A 380 3.42 0.89 25.06
N ASP A 381 3.25 0.64 26.33
CA ASP A 381 2.24 -0.31 26.84
C ASP A 381 0.81 0.22 26.73
N GLN A 382 0.65 1.56 26.65
CA GLN A 382 -0.64 2.24 26.59
C GLN A 382 -1.11 2.45 25.15
N ILE A 383 -0.19 2.45 24.15
CA ILE A 383 -0.46 2.73 22.75
C ILE A 383 -0.09 1.51 21.93
N LYS A 384 -1.05 0.97 21.18
CA LYS A 384 -0.80 -0.15 20.26
C LYS A 384 -0.21 0.34 18.94
N VAL A 385 0.72 -0.43 18.36
CA VAL A 385 1.43 -0.06 17.14
C VAL A 385 1.14 -1.06 16.03
N GLY A 386 0.53 -0.58 14.94
CA GLY A 386 0.32 -1.33 13.71
C GLY A 386 1.42 -1.06 12.69
N ALA A 387 1.71 -2.01 11.82
CA ALA A 387 2.67 -1.89 10.73
C ALA A 387 2.04 -2.16 9.38
N SER A 388 2.40 -1.36 8.37
CA SER A 388 1.95 -1.49 6.98
C SER A 388 3.10 -1.19 6.02
N GLY A 389 3.32 -2.04 5.03
CA GLY A 389 4.37 -1.88 4.00
C GLY A 389 4.84 -3.22 3.43
N LYS A 390 4.38 -3.59 2.23
CA LYS A 390 4.72 -4.86 1.52
C LYS A 390 4.56 -6.16 2.33
N ILE A 391 3.75 -6.21 3.36
CA ILE A 391 3.53 -7.38 4.21
C ILE A 391 2.55 -8.34 3.52
N ILE A 392 2.98 -9.57 3.19
CA ILE A 392 2.16 -10.59 2.49
C ILE A 392 2.36 -12.01 2.99
N SER A 393 3.40 -12.27 3.78
CA SER A 393 3.73 -13.61 4.29
C SER A 393 3.75 -13.66 5.81
N ALA A 394 3.71 -14.86 6.36
CA ALA A 394 3.88 -15.08 7.80
C ALA A 394 5.25 -14.59 8.31
N PHE A 395 6.29 -14.73 7.46
CA PHE A 395 7.62 -14.23 7.79
C PHE A 395 7.66 -12.69 7.86
N ASP A 396 7.00 -12.00 6.91
CA ASP A 396 6.91 -10.54 6.95
C ASP A 396 6.20 -10.07 8.23
N ILE A 397 5.12 -10.78 8.64
CA ILE A 397 4.42 -10.50 9.90
C ILE A 397 5.39 -10.64 11.08
N ALA A 398 6.02 -11.81 11.23
CA ALA A 398 6.95 -12.07 12.32
C ALA A 398 8.11 -11.04 12.37
N SER A 399 8.65 -10.64 11.21
CA SER A 399 9.77 -9.69 11.13
C SER A 399 9.44 -8.29 11.67
N VAL A 400 8.20 -7.82 11.47
CA VAL A 400 7.80 -6.49 12.00
C VAL A 400 7.29 -6.56 13.44
N LEU A 401 6.75 -7.72 13.87
CA LEU A 401 6.39 -7.91 15.29
C LEU A 401 7.63 -7.79 16.19
N VAL A 402 8.74 -8.41 15.82
CA VAL A 402 9.99 -8.32 16.59
C VAL A 402 10.61 -6.90 16.60
N LEU A 403 10.22 -6.04 15.66
CA LEU A 403 10.62 -4.64 15.61
C LEU A 403 9.68 -3.69 16.37
N GLY A 404 8.65 -4.25 17.00
CA GLY A 404 7.76 -3.51 17.88
C GLY A 404 6.35 -3.25 17.36
N ALA A 405 5.90 -3.92 16.31
CA ALA A 405 4.48 -3.92 15.95
C ALA A 405 3.67 -4.86 16.86
N ASP A 406 2.41 -4.51 17.14
CA ASP A 406 1.44 -5.40 17.78
C ASP A 406 0.60 -6.16 16.74
N TRP A 407 0.34 -5.56 15.58
CA TRP A 407 -0.38 -6.19 14.46
C TRP A 407 0.06 -5.61 13.12
N VAL A 408 -0.43 -6.18 12.03
CA VAL A 408 -0.07 -5.75 10.69
C VAL A 408 -1.28 -5.55 9.77
N ASN A 409 -1.11 -4.64 8.81
CA ASN A 409 -2.06 -4.36 7.74
C ASN A 409 -1.43 -4.65 6.37
N SER A 410 -2.23 -5.23 5.46
CA SER A 410 -1.81 -5.51 4.10
C SER A 410 -2.83 -4.97 3.09
N ALA A 411 -2.39 -4.11 2.16
CA ALA A 411 -3.22 -3.66 1.04
C ALA A 411 -3.04 -4.57 -0.17
N ARG A 412 -1.84 -4.58 -0.75
CA ARG A 412 -1.55 -5.28 -2.01
C ARG A 412 -1.65 -6.80 -1.87
N GLY A 413 -1.38 -7.38 -0.69
CA GLY A 413 -1.62 -8.80 -0.43
C GLY A 413 -3.10 -9.16 -0.67
N PHE A 414 -4.01 -8.41 -0.09
CA PHE A 414 -5.45 -8.62 -0.30
C PHE A 414 -5.90 -8.22 -1.71
N MET A 415 -5.27 -7.24 -2.37
CA MET A 415 -5.50 -7.00 -3.80
C MET A 415 -5.13 -8.22 -4.66
N PHE A 416 -4.00 -8.88 -4.42
CA PHE A 416 -3.64 -10.11 -5.10
C PHE A 416 -4.66 -11.23 -4.82
N ALA A 417 -5.13 -11.35 -3.58
CA ALA A 417 -6.15 -12.33 -3.21
C ALA A 417 -7.45 -12.15 -4.01
N VAL A 418 -7.93 -10.92 -4.22
CA VAL A 418 -9.11 -10.65 -5.07
C VAL A 418 -8.82 -10.76 -6.57
N GLY A 419 -7.55 -10.87 -7.00
CA GLY A 419 -7.20 -11.15 -8.39
C GLY A 419 -6.39 -10.06 -9.10
N CYS A 420 -5.73 -9.15 -8.38
CA CYS A 420 -4.75 -8.24 -8.98
C CYS A 420 -3.58 -9.05 -9.58
N ILE A 421 -3.12 -8.67 -10.76
CA ILE A 421 -1.98 -9.28 -11.47
C ILE A 421 -0.76 -8.37 -11.57
N GLN A 422 -0.72 -7.26 -10.82
CA GLN A 422 0.36 -6.28 -10.87
C GLN A 422 0.55 -5.61 -12.24
N SER A 423 -0.54 -5.34 -12.97
CA SER A 423 -0.49 -4.68 -14.27
C SER A 423 -0.05 -3.20 -14.20
N GLN A 424 0.03 -2.61 -13.00
CA GLN A 424 0.42 -1.22 -12.73
C GLN A 424 -0.42 -0.15 -13.47
N SER A 425 -1.60 -0.52 -13.98
CA SER A 425 -2.53 0.36 -14.70
C SER A 425 -3.64 0.95 -13.80
N CYS A 426 -3.44 0.97 -12.47
CA CYS A 426 -4.46 1.37 -11.48
C CYS A 426 -4.96 2.81 -11.67
N HIS A 427 -4.11 3.73 -12.13
CA HIS A 427 -4.45 5.14 -12.38
C HIS A 427 -5.22 5.35 -13.69
N THR A 428 -5.25 4.36 -14.59
CA THR A 428 -5.79 4.53 -15.96
C THR A 428 -7.29 4.32 -16.08
N ASN A 429 -7.95 3.74 -15.07
CA ASN A 429 -9.31 3.19 -15.10
C ASN A 429 -9.47 1.95 -16.02
N HIS A 430 -8.37 1.40 -16.55
CA HIS A 430 -8.35 0.24 -17.46
C HIS A 430 -7.73 -1.01 -16.82
N CYS A 431 -7.91 -1.18 -15.50
CA CYS A 431 -7.44 -2.38 -14.81
C CYS A 431 -7.99 -3.64 -15.48
N PRO A 432 -7.13 -4.55 -15.98
CA PRO A 432 -7.56 -5.70 -16.77
C PRO A 432 -8.36 -6.73 -15.96
N THR A 433 -8.20 -6.75 -14.63
CA THR A 433 -8.87 -7.72 -13.74
C THR A 433 -10.10 -7.16 -13.03
N GLY A 434 -10.44 -5.88 -13.25
CA GLY A 434 -11.61 -5.26 -12.60
C GLY A 434 -11.38 -4.80 -11.16
N VAL A 435 -10.18 -4.95 -10.59
CA VAL A 435 -9.90 -4.60 -9.18
C VAL A 435 -9.85 -3.08 -8.98
N ALA A 436 -9.12 -2.34 -9.83
CA ALA A 436 -8.87 -0.91 -9.66
C ALA A 436 -9.46 -0.08 -10.81
N THR A 437 -10.75 -0.27 -11.09
CA THR A 437 -11.48 0.41 -12.17
C THR A 437 -12.91 0.73 -11.74
N GLN A 438 -13.51 1.75 -12.34
CA GLN A 438 -14.93 2.08 -12.22
C GLN A 438 -15.75 1.64 -13.45
N ASP A 439 -15.09 1.02 -14.46
CA ASP A 439 -15.76 0.45 -15.61
C ASP A 439 -16.68 -0.72 -15.20
N PRO A 440 -18.02 -0.62 -15.39
CA PRO A 440 -18.97 -1.65 -14.98
C PRO A 440 -18.75 -3.01 -15.67
N LEU A 441 -18.24 -3.01 -16.91
CA LEU A 441 -17.99 -4.23 -17.66
C LEU A 441 -16.77 -4.96 -17.12
N ARG A 442 -15.70 -4.22 -16.78
CA ARG A 442 -14.48 -4.81 -16.22
C ARG A 442 -14.69 -5.35 -14.81
N GLN A 443 -15.37 -4.60 -13.95
CA GLN A 443 -15.59 -5.05 -12.56
C GLN A 443 -16.52 -6.27 -12.45
N LYS A 444 -17.39 -6.56 -13.44
CA LYS A 444 -18.18 -7.79 -13.49
C LYS A 444 -17.34 -9.07 -13.48
N ALA A 445 -16.08 -9.02 -13.93
CA ALA A 445 -15.16 -10.14 -13.87
C ALA A 445 -14.81 -10.56 -12.42
N LEU A 446 -15.00 -9.67 -11.45
CA LEU A 446 -14.88 -10.00 -10.04
C LEU A 446 -16.21 -10.58 -9.52
N VAL A 447 -16.29 -11.91 -9.48
CA VAL A 447 -17.41 -12.62 -8.88
C VAL A 447 -17.28 -12.54 -7.36
N VAL A 448 -18.04 -11.67 -6.72
CA VAL A 448 -17.88 -11.28 -5.31
C VAL A 448 -17.82 -12.48 -4.35
N PRO A 449 -18.72 -13.46 -4.37
CA PRO A 449 -18.63 -14.60 -3.45
C PRO A 449 -17.33 -15.39 -3.59
N ASN A 450 -16.87 -15.68 -4.82
CA ASN A 450 -15.62 -16.38 -5.06
C ASN A 450 -14.40 -15.58 -4.56
N LYS A 451 -14.42 -14.26 -4.77
CA LYS A 451 -13.31 -13.39 -4.34
C LYS A 451 -13.28 -13.18 -2.83
N ALA A 452 -14.44 -13.16 -2.18
CA ALA A 452 -14.55 -13.13 -0.72
C ALA A 452 -13.96 -14.39 -0.07
N GLU A 453 -14.22 -15.59 -0.65
CA GLU A 453 -13.56 -16.83 -0.20
C GLU A 453 -12.04 -16.73 -0.31
N ARG A 454 -11.52 -16.16 -1.39
CA ARG A 454 -10.08 -15.97 -1.56
C ARG A 454 -9.47 -15.01 -0.54
N VAL A 455 -10.17 -13.92 -0.21
CA VAL A 455 -9.78 -12.99 0.85
C VAL A 455 -9.73 -13.69 2.20
N TYR A 456 -10.78 -14.46 2.52
CA TYR A 456 -10.86 -15.25 3.74
C TYR A 456 -9.73 -16.29 3.81
N HIS A 457 -9.53 -17.10 2.78
CA HIS A 457 -8.49 -18.14 2.76
C HIS A 457 -7.08 -17.54 2.82
N PHE A 458 -6.83 -16.42 2.14
CA PHE A 458 -5.52 -15.76 2.22
C PHE A 458 -5.21 -15.32 3.66
N HIS A 459 -6.17 -14.74 4.35
CA HIS A 459 -6.03 -14.40 5.77
C HIS A 459 -5.75 -15.65 6.62
N GLN A 460 -6.66 -16.63 6.59
CA GLN A 460 -6.58 -17.82 7.43
C GLN A 460 -5.27 -18.61 7.21
N ASN A 461 -4.90 -18.86 5.95
CA ASN A 461 -3.68 -19.59 5.61
C ASN A 461 -2.40 -18.82 5.95
N THR A 462 -2.46 -17.48 5.99
CA THR A 462 -1.30 -16.65 6.39
C THR A 462 -1.13 -16.66 7.90
N VAL A 463 -2.21 -16.52 8.66
CA VAL A 463 -2.16 -16.58 10.13
C VAL A 463 -1.83 -17.99 10.62
N LYS A 464 -2.33 -19.05 9.93
CA LYS A 464 -1.93 -20.44 10.21
C LYS A 464 -0.43 -20.65 10.00
N ALA A 465 0.11 -20.18 8.87
CA ALA A 465 1.55 -20.29 8.62
C ALA A 465 2.38 -19.51 9.67
N LEU A 466 1.85 -18.41 10.23
CA LEU A 466 2.48 -17.73 11.36
C LEU A 466 2.48 -18.61 12.60
N ALA A 467 1.36 -19.26 12.94
CA ALA A 467 1.29 -20.17 14.08
C ALA A 467 2.28 -21.33 13.97
N ASP A 468 2.40 -21.93 12.77
CA ASP A 468 3.37 -23.01 12.50
C ASP A 468 4.83 -22.50 12.66
N MET A 469 5.15 -21.28 12.20
CA MET A 469 6.49 -20.69 12.37
C MET A 469 6.81 -20.39 13.85
N LEU A 470 5.85 -19.84 14.59
CA LEU A 470 5.98 -19.58 16.03
C LEU A 470 6.25 -20.88 16.80
N ALA A 471 5.49 -21.93 16.51
CA ALA A 471 5.64 -23.22 17.13
C ALA A 471 7.04 -23.83 16.87
N ALA A 472 7.54 -23.74 15.64
CA ALA A 472 8.88 -24.15 15.30
C ALA A 472 9.96 -23.32 16.00
N ALA A 473 9.72 -22.03 16.24
CA ALA A 473 10.61 -21.17 17.03
C ALA A 473 10.53 -21.41 18.54
N GLY A 474 9.62 -22.29 19.01
CA GLY A 474 9.46 -22.64 20.43
C GLY A 474 8.59 -21.67 21.21
N VAL A 475 7.80 -20.84 20.52
CA VAL A 475 6.86 -19.89 21.13
C VAL A 475 5.44 -20.15 20.64
N SER A 476 4.45 -20.01 21.52
CA SER A 476 3.04 -20.29 21.21
C SER A 476 2.24 -19.03 20.83
N ARG A 477 2.77 -17.85 21.12
CA ARG A 477 2.07 -16.57 20.94
C ARG A 477 2.97 -15.54 20.26
N PRO A 478 2.40 -14.68 19.39
CA PRO A 478 3.15 -13.63 18.70
C PRO A 478 3.92 -12.69 19.64
N GLU A 479 3.35 -12.36 20.81
CA GLU A 479 3.94 -11.45 21.79
C GLU A 479 5.20 -12.01 22.47
N GLN A 480 5.46 -13.31 22.32
CA GLN A 480 6.67 -13.97 22.83
C GLN A 480 7.86 -13.85 21.87
N LEU A 481 7.62 -13.42 20.62
CA LEU A 481 8.71 -13.13 19.69
C LEU A 481 9.51 -11.92 20.19
N THR A 482 10.84 -12.05 20.13
CA THR A 482 11.77 -10.97 20.47
C THR A 482 12.80 -10.79 19.35
N SER A 483 13.56 -9.71 19.40
CA SER A 483 14.65 -9.43 18.48
C SER A 483 15.79 -10.49 18.49
N HIS A 484 15.83 -11.38 19.49
CA HIS A 484 16.75 -12.51 19.53
C HIS A 484 16.31 -13.71 18.67
N HIS A 485 15.04 -13.80 18.26
CA HIS A 485 14.56 -14.87 17.41
C HIS A 485 14.83 -14.64 15.92
N MET A 486 15.08 -13.39 15.51
CA MET A 486 15.32 -13.04 14.11
C MET A 486 16.81 -12.88 13.85
N LEU A 487 17.26 -13.46 12.73
CA LEU A 487 18.63 -13.39 12.26
C LEU A 487 18.69 -12.73 10.88
N ARG A 488 19.73 -11.95 10.65
CA ARG A 488 20.01 -11.33 9.35
C ARG A 488 21.48 -11.51 8.99
N ARG A 489 21.71 -11.92 7.75
CA ARG A 489 23.06 -11.99 7.19
C ARG A 489 23.55 -10.59 6.85
N ILE A 490 24.65 -10.21 7.50
CA ILE A 490 25.25 -8.87 7.35
C ILE A 490 26.30 -8.87 6.25
N THR A 491 27.10 -9.93 6.21
CA THR A 491 28.09 -10.19 5.16
C THR A 491 27.99 -11.66 4.73
N PRO A 492 28.66 -12.10 3.66
CA PRO A 492 28.68 -13.52 3.28
C PRO A 492 29.14 -14.47 4.38
N THR A 493 29.91 -13.98 5.37
CA THR A 493 30.50 -14.77 6.46
C THR A 493 29.92 -14.44 7.84
N GLU A 494 29.04 -13.43 7.96
CA GLU A 494 28.53 -12.95 9.25
C GLU A 494 26.99 -12.92 9.26
N ILE A 495 26.39 -13.52 10.29
CA ILE A 495 24.97 -13.43 10.60
C ILE A 495 24.79 -12.91 12.02
N LYS A 496 23.85 -11.99 12.24
CA LYS A 496 23.55 -11.40 13.55
C LYS A 496 22.07 -11.51 13.88
N VAL A 497 21.75 -11.58 15.16
CA VAL A 497 20.38 -11.41 15.65
C VAL A 497 19.96 -9.94 15.56
N TYR A 498 18.67 -9.68 15.44
CA TYR A 498 18.16 -8.30 15.38
C TYR A 498 18.52 -7.47 16.64
N ALA A 499 18.61 -8.11 17.80
CA ALA A 499 19.06 -7.47 19.02
C ALA A 499 20.45 -6.83 18.92
N ASP A 500 21.34 -7.42 18.11
CA ASP A 500 22.72 -6.90 17.88
C ASP A 500 22.81 -5.92 16.71
N ILE A 501 21.76 -5.88 15.86
CA ILE A 501 21.72 -5.01 14.67
C ILE A 501 21.06 -3.68 14.99
N TYR A 502 19.96 -3.73 15.74
CA TYR A 502 19.13 -2.58 16.01
C TYR A 502 19.32 -2.06 17.43
N TYR A 503 19.28 -0.74 17.56
CA TYR A 503 19.37 -0.09 18.85
C TYR A 503 17.99 0.03 19.49
N TYR A 504 17.85 -0.44 20.73
CA TYR A 504 16.63 -0.36 21.54
C TYR A 504 16.82 0.56 22.73
N LEU A 505 15.86 1.46 22.98
CA LEU A 505 15.88 2.33 24.15
C LEU A 505 15.33 1.61 25.40
N GLU A 506 15.93 1.93 26.52
CA GLU A 506 15.40 1.53 27.83
C GLU A 506 14.11 2.30 28.16
N PRO A 507 13.15 1.70 28.91
CA PRO A 507 11.94 2.38 29.35
C PRO A 507 12.25 3.69 30.08
N GLY A 508 11.60 4.79 29.67
CA GLY A 508 11.77 6.10 30.28
C GLY A 508 13.09 6.83 29.95
N ALA A 509 13.91 6.28 29.05
CA ALA A 509 15.23 6.86 28.72
C ALA A 509 15.17 8.28 28.15
N LEU A 510 14.06 8.65 27.48
CA LEU A 510 13.89 10.01 26.92
C LEU A 510 13.37 11.03 27.96
N LEU A 511 12.97 10.57 29.12
CA LEU A 511 12.51 11.42 30.25
C LEU A 511 13.63 11.71 31.25
N GLN A 512 14.80 11.14 31.04
CA GLN A 512 15.96 11.39 31.90
C GLN A 512 16.58 12.76 31.61
N PRO A 513 17.23 13.39 32.61
CA PRO A 513 17.95 14.66 32.41
C PRO A 513 19.00 14.58 31.30
N GLU A 514 19.66 13.44 31.17
CA GLU A 514 20.66 13.16 30.13
C GLU A 514 20.21 11.96 29.28
N ILE A 515 19.96 12.22 28.00
CA ILE A 515 19.60 11.20 27.00
C ILE A 515 20.89 10.64 26.41
N LYS A 516 21.23 9.38 26.73
CA LYS A 516 22.49 8.73 26.31
C LYS A 516 22.65 8.61 24.79
N SER A 517 21.57 8.42 24.05
CA SER A 517 21.63 8.34 22.60
C SER A 517 21.68 9.73 22.00
N GLU A 518 22.80 10.08 21.34
CA GLU A 518 22.98 11.37 20.68
C GLU A 518 21.91 11.66 19.64
N PHE A 519 21.50 10.65 18.84
CA PHE A 519 20.44 10.79 17.84
C PHE A 519 19.11 11.18 18.51
N TYR A 520 18.65 10.44 19.52
CA TYR A 520 17.40 10.73 20.21
C TYR A 520 17.49 12.04 21.01
N ALA A 521 18.62 12.34 21.63
CA ALA A 521 18.84 13.61 22.33
C ALA A 521 18.71 14.81 21.38
N ARG A 522 19.26 14.70 20.15
CA ARG A 522 19.12 15.72 19.12
C ARG A 522 17.66 15.88 18.68
N MET A 523 16.96 14.78 18.33
CA MET A 523 15.56 14.82 17.93
C MET A 523 14.68 15.40 19.04
N TRP A 524 14.97 15.05 20.29
CA TRP A 524 14.26 15.58 21.45
C TRP A 524 14.41 17.09 21.59
N ARG A 525 15.62 17.63 21.41
CA ARG A 525 15.86 19.08 21.46
C ARG A 525 15.21 19.83 20.30
N MET A 526 15.14 19.23 19.12
CA MET A 526 14.51 19.84 17.94
C MET A 526 12.99 19.89 17.99
N ALA A 527 12.36 19.07 18.80
CA ALA A 527 10.91 18.94 18.87
C ALA A 527 10.27 19.84 19.92
N THR A 528 9.13 20.46 19.57
CA THR A 528 8.26 21.18 20.49
C THR A 528 6.81 20.70 20.36
N PRO A 529 6.03 20.62 21.44
CA PRO A 529 4.61 20.22 21.33
C PRO A 529 3.72 21.29 20.65
N THR A 530 4.21 22.51 20.48
CA THR A 530 3.47 23.67 19.95
C THR A 530 3.63 23.89 18.45
N SER A 531 4.57 23.18 17.80
CA SER A 531 4.79 23.28 16.34
C SER A 531 5.37 21.98 15.79
N PHE A 532 5.08 21.67 14.52
CA PHE A 532 5.80 20.65 13.75
C PHE A 532 7.15 21.16 13.23
N ASP A 533 7.39 22.48 13.24
CA ASP A 533 8.68 23.06 12.88
C ASP A 533 9.76 22.75 13.93
N GLN A 534 11.00 22.86 13.51
CA GLN A 534 12.12 22.68 14.42
C GLN A 534 12.15 23.80 15.48
N ALA A 535 12.23 23.41 16.75
CA ALA A 535 12.35 24.35 17.87
C ALA A 535 13.72 25.07 17.89
N ILE A 536 14.75 24.45 17.32
CA ILE A 536 16.12 24.98 17.26
C ILE A 536 16.66 24.69 15.85
N SER A 537 17.09 25.71 15.12
CA SER A 537 17.85 25.52 13.89
C SER A 537 19.24 24.99 14.26
N LEU A 538 19.57 23.80 13.82
CA LEU A 538 20.94 23.29 13.91
C LEU A 538 21.81 24.03 12.89
N PRO A 539 23.09 24.37 13.22
CA PRO A 539 24.00 24.87 12.21
C PRO A 539 24.09 23.89 11.05
N ALA A 540 24.14 24.41 9.82
CA ALA A 540 24.39 23.61 8.65
C ALA A 540 25.74 22.87 8.84
N ALA A 541 25.73 21.56 8.64
CA ALA A 541 26.93 20.72 8.76
C ALA A 541 27.91 21.00 7.63
#